data_d985a63e813557de69b2cc65039b5c74
#
_entry.id   d985a63e813557de69b2cc65039b5c74
#
_cell.length_a   1.000
_cell.length_b   1.000
_cell.length_c   1.000
_cell.angle_alpha   90.00
_cell.angle_beta   90.00
_cell.angle_gamma   90.00
#
_symmetry.space_group_name_H-M   'P 1'
#
loop_
_entity.id
_entity.type
_entity.pdbx_description
1 polymer ?
#
loop_
_entity_poly.entity_id
_entity_poly.type
_entity_poly.pdbx_seq_one_letter_code
_entity_poly.pdbx_strand_id
1 'polypeptide(L)'
;MALKLKVFIKKSIKAIMPYGILVLYWHNKLKQEIKEYYGNDPESFCPVCGKESYFMPFGNPPRQKAHCTHCGSAERHRLLWLFFEKKTKLFAQTQSKILHVAAEKCFSDKFKKIFGKNYLTADLKRPEAMIKMDITDIHYPDESFDIIICNHVLEHIPDDRKAMNELYRVLKKNGWAVLLVPVANIEKTYEDFSICTKVGRTKAFGQDDHVRKYGKDYIERLKSSGFIVSVVKSNELATNEEIKKMCLKEDSETWGFVSTEVFYCTK
;
A
#
# COMPACT_ATOMS: atom_id res chain seq x y z
N MET A 1 -22.65 -11.56 -38.05
CA MET A 1 -21.53 -11.20 -38.94
C MET A 1 -20.83 -9.91 -38.54
N ALA A 2 -21.53 -8.83 -38.24
CA ALA A 2 -20.93 -7.52 -37.89
C ALA A 2 -20.03 -7.51 -36.63
N LEU A 3 -20.33 -8.32 -35.59
CA LEU A 3 -19.54 -8.38 -34.35
C LEU A 3 -18.17 -9.05 -34.57
N LYS A 4 -18.10 -10.10 -35.40
CA LYS A 4 -16.84 -10.79 -35.74
C LYS A 4 -15.93 -9.91 -36.59
N LEU A 5 -16.50 -9.10 -37.49
CA LEU A 5 -15.75 -8.16 -38.33
C LEU A 5 -15.15 -7.02 -37.51
N LYS A 6 -15.89 -6.45 -36.50
CA LYS A 6 -15.38 -5.45 -35.55
C LYS A 6 -14.23 -5.96 -34.70
N VAL A 7 -14.27 -7.23 -34.27
CA VAL A 7 -13.20 -7.85 -33.50
C VAL A 7 -11.95 -8.10 -34.35
N PHE A 8 -12.13 -8.48 -35.61
CA PHE A 8 -11.03 -8.72 -36.54
C PHE A 8 -10.30 -7.42 -36.93
N ILE A 9 -11.04 -6.36 -37.25
CA ILE A 9 -10.48 -5.03 -37.53
C ILE A 9 -9.73 -4.47 -36.30
N LYS A 10 -10.26 -4.64 -35.11
CA LYS A 10 -9.57 -4.24 -33.84
C LYS A 10 -8.25 -4.99 -33.62
N LYS A 11 -8.18 -6.28 -33.97
CA LYS A 11 -6.93 -7.06 -33.87
C LYS A 11 -5.88 -6.62 -34.91
N SER A 12 -6.29 -6.31 -36.12
CA SER A 12 -5.37 -5.91 -37.21
C SER A 12 -4.78 -4.52 -37.02
N ILE A 13 -5.56 -3.56 -36.50
CA ILE A 13 -5.06 -2.22 -36.17
C ILE A 13 -4.04 -2.27 -35.01
N LYS A 14 -4.19 -3.19 -34.04
CA LYS A 14 -3.22 -3.36 -32.94
C LYS A 14 -1.83 -3.82 -33.42
N ALA A 15 -1.77 -4.57 -34.50
CA ALA A 15 -0.52 -5.13 -35.03
C ALA A 15 0.35 -4.11 -35.78
N ILE A 16 -0.22 -2.98 -36.18
CA ILE A 16 0.43 -1.99 -37.09
C ILE A 16 0.73 -0.67 -36.34
N MET A 17 0.16 -0.48 -35.16
CA MET A 17 0.26 0.79 -34.44
C MET A 17 1.55 0.86 -33.60
N PRO A 18 2.38 1.91 -33.73
CA PRO A 18 3.53 2.11 -32.87
C PRO A 18 3.13 2.08 -31.37
N TYR A 19 3.96 1.47 -30.52
CA TYR A 19 3.67 1.24 -29.10
C TYR A 19 3.19 2.51 -28.35
N GLY A 20 3.82 3.66 -28.61
CA GLY A 20 3.42 4.94 -28.00
C GLY A 20 2.01 5.39 -28.37
N ILE A 21 1.59 5.18 -29.62
CA ILE A 21 0.23 5.51 -30.08
C ILE A 21 -0.79 4.53 -29.49
N LEU A 22 -0.41 3.26 -29.36
CA LEU A 22 -1.25 2.24 -28.73
C LEU A 22 -1.51 2.56 -27.25
N VAL A 23 -0.50 3.02 -26.52
CA VAL A 23 -0.62 3.46 -25.12
C VAL A 23 -1.55 4.67 -25.01
N LEU A 24 -1.40 5.66 -25.88
CA LEU A 24 -2.28 6.84 -25.93
C LEU A 24 -3.73 6.48 -26.28
N TYR A 25 -3.92 5.58 -27.24
CA TYR A 25 -5.24 5.08 -27.60
C TYR A 25 -5.94 4.40 -26.44
N TRP A 26 -5.25 3.49 -25.75
CA TRP A 26 -5.81 2.80 -24.57
C TRP A 26 -6.07 3.74 -23.41
N HIS A 27 -5.19 4.71 -23.19
CA HIS A 27 -5.38 5.72 -22.17
C HIS A 27 -6.62 6.57 -22.42
N ASN A 28 -6.81 7.04 -23.67
CA ASN A 28 -7.98 7.83 -24.05
C ASN A 28 -9.26 7.00 -24.02
N LYS A 29 -9.19 5.74 -24.49
CA LYS A 29 -10.33 4.82 -24.41
C LYS A 29 -10.74 4.52 -22.98
N LEU A 30 -9.78 4.26 -22.11
CA LEU A 30 -10.04 4.04 -20.68
C LEU A 30 -10.66 5.28 -20.02
N LYS A 31 -10.16 6.47 -20.34
CA LYS A 31 -10.78 7.73 -19.88
C LYS A 31 -12.23 7.86 -20.33
N GLN A 32 -12.53 7.51 -21.58
CA GLN A 32 -13.89 7.57 -22.11
C GLN A 32 -14.80 6.54 -21.41
N GLU A 33 -14.35 5.29 -21.24
CA GLU A 33 -15.10 4.26 -20.51
C GLU A 33 -15.35 4.64 -19.03
N ILE A 34 -14.36 5.26 -18.37
CA ILE A 34 -14.51 5.82 -17.03
C ILE A 34 -15.58 6.91 -17.00
N LYS A 35 -15.53 7.82 -17.99
CA LYS A 35 -16.49 8.92 -18.12
C LYS A 35 -17.92 8.43 -18.37
N GLU A 36 -18.06 7.42 -19.23
CA GLU A 36 -19.35 6.78 -19.51
C GLU A 36 -19.93 6.04 -18.29
N TYR A 37 -19.08 5.43 -17.47
CA TYR A 37 -19.49 4.67 -16.29
C TYR A 37 -19.75 5.54 -15.06
N TYR A 38 -18.90 6.56 -14.80
CA TYR A 38 -18.93 7.39 -13.60
C TYR A 38 -19.48 8.80 -13.82
N GLY A 39 -19.82 9.20 -15.06
CA GLY A 39 -20.22 10.55 -15.41
C GLY A 39 -19.05 11.49 -15.73
N ASN A 40 -19.37 12.77 -15.95
CA ASN A 40 -18.39 13.75 -16.42
C ASN A 40 -17.51 14.31 -15.31
N ASP A 41 -18.01 14.36 -14.07
CA ASP A 41 -17.31 14.99 -12.95
C ASP A 41 -16.80 13.97 -11.95
N PRO A 42 -15.51 14.03 -11.60
CA PRO A 42 -14.94 13.16 -10.58
C PRO A 42 -15.50 13.54 -9.20
N GLU A 43 -16.13 12.59 -8.53
CA GLU A 43 -16.70 12.79 -7.18
C GLU A 43 -15.65 12.67 -6.07
N SER A 44 -14.47 12.16 -6.38
CA SER A 44 -13.47 11.78 -5.39
C SER A 44 -12.20 12.59 -5.54
N PHE A 45 -11.54 12.88 -4.42
CA PHE A 45 -10.26 13.58 -4.37
C PHE A 45 -9.15 12.63 -3.89
N CYS A 46 -8.03 12.61 -4.59
CA CYS A 46 -6.86 11.84 -4.19
C CYS A 46 -5.79 12.75 -3.55
N PRO A 47 -5.56 12.68 -2.24
CA PRO A 47 -4.55 13.51 -1.58
C PRO A 47 -3.14 13.15 -2.04
N VAL A 48 -2.88 11.91 -2.43
CA VAL A 48 -1.54 11.47 -2.87
C VAL A 48 -1.10 12.19 -4.15
N CYS A 49 -1.98 12.36 -5.14
CA CYS A 49 -1.62 13.08 -6.38
C CYS A 49 -2.17 14.51 -6.45
N GLY A 50 -2.99 14.93 -5.47
CA GLY A 50 -3.59 16.26 -5.40
C GLY A 50 -4.63 16.52 -6.49
N LYS A 51 -5.28 15.47 -7.02
CA LYS A 51 -6.21 15.60 -8.14
C LYS A 51 -7.59 15.10 -7.77
N GLU A 52 -8.60 15.72 -8.33
CA GLU A 52 -9.91 15.10 -8.44
C GLU A 52 -9.83 13.91 -9.41
N SER A 53 -10.48 12.80 -9.06
CA SER A 53 -10.24 11.53 -9.71
C SER A 53 -11.45 10.62 -9.59
N TYR A 54 -11.62 9.78 -10.58
CA TYR A 54 -12.44 8.59 -10.44
C TYR A 54 -11.64 7.50 -9.75
N PHE A 55 -12.25 6.82 -8.78
CA PHE A 55 -11.63 5.67 -8.15
C PHE A 55 -12.27 4.40 -8.66
N MET A 56 -11.45 3.53 -9.24
CA MET A 56 -11.90 2.28 -9.83
C MET A 56 -12.00 1.17 -8.79
N PRO A 57 -12.85 0.17 -9.01
CA PRO A 57 -12.83 -1.06 -8.22
C PRO A 57 -11.46 -1.73 -8.27
N PHE A 58 -11.02 -2.30 -7.16
CA PHE A 58 -9.74 -3.01 -7.05
C PHE A 58 -9.77 -4.13 -6.02
N GLY A 59 -9.03 -5.19 -6.30
CA GLY A 59 -8.93 -6.37 -5.43
C GLY A 59 -9.81 -7.53 -5.89
N ASN A 60 -9.77 -8.64 -5.15
CA ASN A 60 -10.60 -9.81 -5.39
C ASN A 60 -11.14 -10.36 -4.06
N PRO A 61 -12.46 -10.23 -3.76
CA PRO A 61 -13.45 -9.51 -4.56
C PRO A 61 -13.15 -8.00 -4.68
N PRO A 62 -13.66 -7.32 -5.73
CA PRO A 62 -13.34 -5.92 -5.96
C PRO A 62 -14.03 -5.00 -4.96
N ARG A 63 -13.23 -4.16 -4.28
CA ARG A 63 -13.73 -3.06 -3.47
C ARG A 63 -14.04 -1.88 -4.38
N GLN A 64 -15.21 -1.28 -4.21
CA GLN A 64 -15.62 -0.13 -5.00
C GLN A 64 -14.84 1.14 -4.59
N LYS A 65 -14.61 2.04 -5.54
CA LYS A 65 -13.91 3.32 -5.33
C LYS A 65 -12.54 3.17 -4.63
N ALA A 66 -11.83 2.05 -4.92
CA ALA A 66 -10.61 1.70 -4.23
C ALA A 66 -9.37 2.39 -4.80
N HIS A 67 -9.23 2.43 -6.12
CA HIS A 67 -7.97 2.71 -6.82
C HIS A 67 -8.02 4.02 -7.62
N CYS A 68 -7.13 4.97 -7.31
CA CYS A 68 -7.03 6.23 -8.04
C CYS A 68 -6.54 6.01 -9.47
N THR A 69 -7.28 6.49 -10.46
CA THR A 69 -6.94 6.33 -11.89
C THR A 69 -5.71 7.12 -12.34
N HIS A 70 -5.27 8.12 -11.55
CA HIS A 70 -4.09 8.93 -11.88
C HIS A 70 -2.78 8.37 -11.31
N CYS A 71 -2.77 7.98 -10.02
CA CYS A 71 -1.53 7.59 -9.36
C CYS A 71 -1.51 6.15 -8.86
N GLY A 72 -2.62 5.41 -9.01
CA GLY A 72 -2.71 4.05 -8.54
C GLY A 72 -2.79 3.91 -7.00
N SER A 73 -3.04 4.99 -6.26
CA SER A 73 -3.18 4.88 -4.79
C SER A 73 -4.48 4.17 -4.40
N ALA A 74 -4.37 3.24 -3.46
CA ALA A 74 -5.51 2.63 -2.79
C ALA A 74 -5.89 3.42 -1.52
N GLU A 75 -6.97 3.01 -0.85
CA GLU A 75 -7.52 3.63 0.36
C GLU A 75 -6.46 3.83 1.43
N ARG A 76 -5.71 2.75 1.75
CA ARG A 76 -4.61 2.77 2.73
C ARG A 76 -3.49 3.74 2.37
N HIS A 77 -3.20 3.91 1.08
CA HIS A 77 -2.17 4.86 0.64
C HIS A 77 -2.64 6.31 0.83
N ARG A 78 -3.91 6.59 0.58
CA ARG A 78 -4.48 7.93 0.81
C ARG A 78 -4.52 8.27 2.30
N LEU A 79 -4.91 7.30 3.14
CA LEU A 79 -4.88 7.45 4.60
C LEU A 79 -3.46 7.72 5.10
N LEU A 80 -2.48 6.92 4.64
CA LEU A 80 -1.09 7.05 5.04
C LEU A 80 -0.49 8.37 4.57
N TRP A 81 -0.87 8.88 3.39
CA TRP A 81 -0.45 10.19 2.92
C TRP A 81 -0.92 11.31 3.85
N LEU A 82 -2.20 11.30 4.26
CA LEU A 82 -2.73 12.25 5.23
C LEU A 82 -2.03 12.17 6.59
N PHE A 83 -1.69 10.95 7.02
CA PHE A 83 -0.90 10.76 8.22
C PHE A 83 0.48 11.44 8.09
N PHE A 84 1.19 11.25 6.99
CA PHE A 84 2.47 11.89 6.75
C PHE A 84 2.37 13.41 6.77
N GLU A 85 1.33 13.98 6.17
CA GLU A 85 1.11 15.43 6.13
C GLU A 85 0.72 16.03 7.49
N LYS A 86 -0.17 15.36 8.22
CA LYS A 86 -0.83 15.94 9.39
C LYS A 86 -0.20 15.55 10.73
N LYS A 87 0.42 14.39 10.82
CA LYS A 87 0.94 13.84 12.09
C LYS A 87 2.45 13.70 12.15
N THR A 88 3.14 13.91 11.03
CA THR A 88 4.60 13.82 10.99
C THR A 88 5.23 15.09 10.40
N LYS A 89 6.56 15.20 10.56
CA LYS A 89 7.36 16.23 9.88
C LYS A 89 8.05 15.69 8.63
N LEU A 90 7.53 14.59 8.03
CA LEU A 90 8.18 13.89 6.92
C LEU A 90 8.65 14.84 5.83
N PHE A 91 7.75 15.68 5.31
CA PHE A 91 8.04 16.56 4.17
C PHE A 91 8.90 17.78 4.52
N ALA A 92 9.04 18.12 5.81
CA ALA A 92 9.93 19.17 6.29
C ALA A 92 11.35 18.65 6.58
N GLN A 93 11.51 17.35 6.84
CA GLN A 93 12.78 16.72 7.22
C GLN A 93 13.42 15.99 6.03
N THR A 94 13.72 16.69 4.95
CA THR A 94 14.24 16.11 3.70
C THR A 94 15.63 15.45 3.83
N GLN A 95 16.34 15.67 4.93
CA GLN A 95 17.63 15.02 5.21
C GLN A 95 17.49 13.68 5.95
N SER A 96 16.28 13.28 6.35
CA SER A 96 16.05 12.01 7.02
C SER A 96 16.35 10.84 6.09
N LYS A 97 17.07 9.85 6.61
CA LYS A 97 17.32 8.59 5.92
C LYS A 97 16.10 7.68 6.05
N ILE A 98 15.51 7.35 4.93
CA ILE A 98 14.26 6.59 4.85
C ILE A 98 14.52 5.22 4.24
N LEU A 99 14.10 4.16 4.95
CA LEU A 99 13.95 2.82 4.41
C LEU A 99 12.48 2.57 4.06
N HIS A 100 12.19 2.29 2.80
CA HIS A 100 10.84 1.94 2.34
C HIS A 100 10.86 0.51 1.79
N VAL A 101 10.31 -0.41 2.57
CA VAL A 101 10.23 -1.83 2.24
C VAL A 101 9.03 -2.08 1.33
N ALA A 102 9.22 -2.83 0.25
CA ALA A 102 8.21 -3.14 -0.77
C ALA A 102 7.48 -1.88 -1.29
N ALA A 103 8.25 -0.83 -1.58
CA ALA A 103 7.77 0.52 -1.82
C ALA A 103 6.67 0.61 -2.89
N GLU A 104 5.57 1.25 -2.53
CA GLU A 104 4.45 1.48 -3.43
C GLU A 104 4.78 2.59 -4.44
N LYS A 105 4.47 2.34 -5.71
CA LYS A 105 4.79 3.25 -6.81
C LYS A 105 4.19 4.66 -6.60
N CYS A 106 2.99 4.75 -6.04
CA CYS A 106 2.33 6.03 -5.79
C CYS A 106 3.10 6.95 -4.82
N PHE A 107 3.96 6.38 -3.96
CA PHE A 107 4.84 7.10 -3.05
C PHE A 107 6.27 7.20 -3.57
N SER A 108 6.84 6.09 -4.07
CA SER A 108 8.26 5.99 -4.36
C SER A 108 8.75 7.03 -5.36
N ASP A 109 7.97 7.32 -6.41
CA ASP A 109 8.33 8.32 -7.42
C ASP A 109 8.38 9.76 -6.83
N LYS A 110 7.51 10.04 -5.83
CA LYS A 110 7.50 11.33 -5.13
C LYS A 110 8.64 11.41 -4.10
N PHE A 111 8.82 10.36 -3.31
CA PHE A 111 9.85 10.33 -2.27
C PHE A 111 11.26 10.36 -2.84
N LYS A 112 11.51 9.70 -3.97
CA LYS A 112 12.77 9.84 -4.72
C LYS A 112 13.08 11.28 -5.07
N LYS A 113 12.08 12.07 -5.47
CA LYS A 113 12.25 13.49 -5.81
C LYS A 113 12.48 14.36 -4.59
N ILE A 114 11.81 14.07 -3.46
CA ILE A 114 11.87 14.87 -2.24
C ILE A 114 13.15 14.60 -1.45
N PHE A 115 13.49 13.31 -1.25
CA PHE A 115 14.56 12.88 -0.35
C PHE A 115 15.88 12.52 -1.08
N GLY A 116 15.83 12.35 -2.40
CA GLY A 116 17.01 12.04 -3.22
C GLY A 116 17.77 10.81 -2.69
N LYS A 117 19.06 10.98 -2.39
CA LYS A 117 19.96 9.94 -1.89
C LYS A 117 19.61 9.41 -0.49
N ASN A 118 18.78 10.12 0.25
CA ASN A 118 18.35 9.73 1.59
C ASN A 118 17.15 8.77 1.58
N TYR A 119 16.57 8.49 0.42
CA TYR A 119 15.48 7.55 0.24
C TYR A 119 15.97 6.24 -0.38
N LEU A 120 15.79 5.16 0.36
CA LEU A 120 16.17 3.82 -0.06
C LEU A 120 14.92 2.93 -0.16
N THR A 121 14.74 2.27 -1.30
CA THR A 121 13.72 1.24 -1.46
C THR A 121 14.35 -0.15 -1.42
N ALA A 122 13.72 -1.06 -0.68
CA ALA A 122 14.17 -2.44 -0.52
C ALA A 122 13.03 -3.43 -0.79
N ASP A 123 13.34 -4.54 -1.43
CA ASP A 123 12.38 -5.64 -1.65
C ASP A 123 13.17 -6.95 -1.82
N LEU A 124 12.58 -8.06 -1.39
CA LEU A 124 13.22 -9.38 -1.56
C LEU A 124 13.15 -9.89 -3.00
N LYS A 125 12.09 -9.52 -3.74
CA LYS A 125 11.76 -10.14 -5.03
C LYS A 125 11.68 -9.13 -6.18
N ARG A 126 11.23 -7.89 -5.90
CA ARG A 126 10.96 -6.89 -6.95
C ARG A 126 12.25 -6.26 -7.47
N PRO A 127 12.55 -6.39 -8.77
CA PRO A 127 13.78 -5.83 -9.36
C PRO A 127 13.79 -4.30 -9.43
N GLU A 128 12.63 -3.63 -9.28
CA GLU A 128 12.52 -2.18 -9.29
C GLU A 128 12.99 -1.53 -7.98
N ALA A 129 13.16 -2.31 -6.92
CA ALA A 129 13.74 -1.84 -5.67
C ALA A 129 15.22 -1.49 -5.86
N MET A 130 15.70 -0.46 -5.15
CA MET A 130 17.10 -0.03 -5.22
C MET A 130 18.05 -1.11 -4.70
N ILE A 131 17.61 -1.90 -3.71
CA ILE A 131 18.38 -3.02 -3.18
C ILE A 131 17.48 -4.24 -2.96
N LYS A 132 18.06 -5.41 -3.09
CA LYS A 132 17.47 -6.66 -2.63
C LYS A 132 17.72 -6.81 -1.14
N MET A 133 16.66 -7.03 -0.34
CA MET A 133 16.75 -7.12 1.12
C MET A 133 15.76 -8.13 1.68
N ASP A 134 16.22 -8.99 2.55
CA ASP A 134 15.37 -9.76 3.45
C ASP A 134 15.24 -8.98 4.77
N ILE A 135 14.02 -8.63 5.16
CA ILE A 135 13.79 -7.86 6.39
C ILE A 135 13.95 -8.70 7.67
N THR A 136 14.16 -10.01 7.56
CA THR A 136 14.53 -10.85 8.69
C THR A 136 16.05 -10.87 8.95
N ASP A 137 16.85 -10.26 8.05
CA ASP A 137 18.29 -10.17 8.14
C ASP A 137 18.79 -8.91 7.40
N ILE A 138 18.62 -7.75 8.05
CA ILE A 138 18.92 -6.44 7.44
C ILE A 138 20.41 -6.14 7.57
N HIS A 139 21.15 -6.21 6.47
CA HIS A 139 22.59 -5.93 6.42
C HIS A 139 22.91 -4.42 6.51
N TYR A 140 22.36 -3.75 7.53
CA TYR A 140 22.68 -2.39 7.92
C TYR A 140 23.00 -2.34 9.41
N PRO A 141 23.91 -1.44 9.84
CA PRO A 141 24.19 -1.23 11.25
C PRO A 141 22.93 -0.82 12.03
N ASP A 142 22.99 -1.00 13.35
CA ASP A 142 21.98 -0.46 14.24
C ASP A 142 21.80 1.04 14.00
N GLU A 143 20.59 1.53 14.19
CA GLU A 143 20.28 2.96 14.12
C GLU A 143 20.68 3.64 12.78
N SER A 144 20.48 2.92 11.67
CA SER A 144 20.84 3.41 10.32
C SER A 144 19.81 4.36 9.71
N PHE A 145 18.52 4.23 10.06
CA PHE A 145 17.43 4.94 9.43
C PHE A 145 16.65 5.79 10.41
N ASP A 146 16.29 7.01 9.99
CA ASP A 146 15.45 7.92 10.75
C ASP A 146 13.97 7.51 10.63
N ILE A 147 13.59 6.97 9.47
CA ILE A 147 12.20 6.62 9.13
C ILE A 147 12.17 5.26 8.44
N ILE A 148 11.21 4.42 8.84
CA ILE A 148 10.93 3.14 8.16
C ILE A 148 9.48 3.09 7.73
N ILE A 149 9.24 2.71 6.47
CA ILE A 149 7.90 2.48 5.91
C ILE A 149 7.86 1.04 5.44
N CYS A 150 6.99 0.23 6.04
CA CYS A 150 6.83 -1.19 5.72
C CYS A 150 5.34 -1.54 5.76
N ASN A 151 4.71 -1.53 4.60
CA ASN A 151 3.27 -1.67 4.47
C ASN A 151 2.92 -2.97 3.74
N HIS A 152 2.07 -3.78 4.36
CA HIS A 152 1.59 -5.03 3.77
C HIS A 152 2.74 -5.95 3.33
N VAL A 153 3.67 -6.19 4.25
CA VAL A 153 4.83 -7.08 4.07
C VAL A 153 4.86 -8.16 5.13
N LEU A 154 4.63 -7.81 6.40
CA LEU A 154 4.82 -8.73 7.53
C LEU A 154 3.87 -9.94 7.49
N GLU A 155 2.70 -9.81 6.87
CA GLU A 155 1.77 -10.93 6.65
C GLU A 155 2.32 -12.02 5.70
N HIS A 156 3.37 -11.70 4.95
CA HIS A 156 4.04 -12.64 4.02
C HIS A 156 5.30 -13.26 4.61
N ILE A 157 5.79 -12.75 5.75
CA ILE A 157 7.08 -13.16 6.34
C ILE A 157 6.86 -14.28 7.36
N PRO A 158 7.42 -15.48 7.19
CA PRO A 158 7.24 -16.58 8.14
C PRO A 158 7.64 -16.23 9.57
N ASP A 159 8.80 -15.58 9.76
CA ASP A 159 9.25 -15.10 11.07
C ASP A 159 9.08 -13.57 11.17
N ASP A 160 7.84 -13.13 11.41
CA ASP A 160 7.52 -11.70 11.55
C ASP A 160 8.17 -11.07 12.79
N ARG A 161 8.40 -11.87 13.85
CA ARG A 161 9.06 -11.36 15.07
C ARG A 161 10.51 -10.98 14.78
N LYS A 162 11.22 -11.83 14.03
CA LYS A 162 12.59 -11.54 13.62
C LYS A 162 12.62 -10.29 12.72
N ALA A 163 11.67 -10.17 11.78
CA ALA A 163 11.56 -8.99 10.93
C ALA A 163 11.29 -7.71 11.75
N MET A 164 10.35 -7.76 12.71
CA MET A 164 10.06 -6.62 13.58
C MET A 164 11.27 -6.22 14.43
N ASN A 165 12.03 -7.20 14.95
CA ASN A 165 13.25 -6.95 15.73
C ASN A 165 14.33 -6.28 14.85
N GLU A 166 14.51 -6.72 13.62
CA GLU A 166 15.47 -6.12 12.68
C GLU A 166 15.07 -4.70 12.30
N LEU A 167 13.77 -4.46 12.00
CA LEU A 167 13.24 -3.12 11.73
C LEU A 167 13.45 -2.20 12.95
N TYR A 168 13.23 -2.70 14.17
CA TYR A 168 13.51 -1.95 15.41
C TYR A 168 15.00 -1.68 15.58
N ARG A 169 15.86 -2.66 15.33
CA ARG A 169 17.31 -2.53 15.46
C ARG A 169 17.86 -1.43 14.57
N VAL A 170 17.48 -1.43 13.29
CA VAL A 170 18.00 -0.46 12.31
C VAL A 170 17.33 0.92 12.39
N LEU A 171 16.21 1.05 13.12
CA LEU A 171 15.59 2.35 13.39
C LEU A 171 16.41 3.10 14.44
N LYS A 172 16.71 4.38 14.20
CA LYS A 172 17.42 5.24 15.14
C LYS A 172 16.58 5.52 16.38
N LYS A 173 17.26 5.84 17.50
CA LYS A 173 16.64 6.50 18.64
C LYS A 173 15.96 7.77 18.18
N ASN A 174 14.74 8.04 18.65
CA ASN A 174 13.88 9.13 18.19
C ASN A 174 13.46 9.02 16.70
N GLY A 175 13.75 7.91 16.03
CA GLY A 175 13.20 7.57 14.73
C GLY A 175 11.78 7.03 14.83
N TRP A 176 11.11 6.93 13.70
CA TRP A 176 9.77 6.39 13.66
C TRP A 176 9.55 5.45 12.46
N ALA A 177 8.60 4.55 12.63
CA ALA A 177 8.19 3.64 11.57
C ALA A 177 6.67 3.63 11.39
N VAL A 178 6.22 3.34 10.17
CA VAL A 178 4.86 2.91 9.90
C VAL A 178 4.91 1.47 9.43
N LEU A 179 4.24 0.61 10.18
CA LEU A 179 4.23 -0.83 9.95
C LEU A 179 2.77 -1.28 9.77
N LEU A 180 2.27 -1.19 8.53
CA LEU A 180 0.88 -1.54 8.23
C LEU A 180 0.74 -3.01 7.84
N VAL A 181 -0.30 -3.63 8.37
CA VAL A 181 -0.76 -4.97 7.98
C VAL A 181 -2.29 -4.97 7.93
N PRO A 182 -2.92 -5.89 7.20
CA PRO A 182 -4.36 -6.10 7.29
C PRO A 182 -4.71 -6.77 8.62
N VAL A 183 -5.33 -6.01 9.54
CA VAL A 183 -5.77 -6.52 10.84
C VAL A 183 -7.23 -6.97 10.72
N ALA A 184 -7.49 -8.23 11.03
CA ALA A 184 -8.83 -8.81 11.06
C ALA A 184 -9.52 -8.55 12.42
N ASN A 185 -10.84 -8.59 12.42
CA ASN A 185 -11.61 -8.47 13.67
C ASN A 185 -11.62 -9.80 14.45
N ILE A 186 -10.42 -10.25 14.85
CA ILE A 186 -10.18 -11.40 15.73
C ILE A 186 -9.21 -10.96 16.85
N GLU A 187 -9.34 -11.58 18.02
CA GLU A 187 -8.53 -11.15 19.17
C GLU A 187 -7.06 -11.53 19.03
N LYS A 188 -6.78 -12.73 18.52
CA LYS A 188 -5.42 -13.23 18.34
C LYS A 188 -5.11 -13.51 16.88
N THR A 189 -3.90 -13.21 16.48
CA THR A 189 -3.34 -13.55 15.18
C THR A 189 -3.44 -15.05 14.95
N TYR A 190 -4.02 -15.43 13.82
CA TYR A 190 -4.11 -16.81 13.36
C TYR A 190 -2.93 -17.15 12.45
N GLU A 191 -2.16 -18.14 12.83
CA GLU A 191 -1.01 -18.68 12.10
C GLU A 191 -1.11 -20.20 12.06
N ASP A 192 -0.87 -20.78 10.90
CA ASP A 192 -0.74 -22.24 10.73
C ASP A 192 0.22 -22.51 9.58
N PHE A 193 1.46 -22.85 9.91
CA PHE A 193 2.52 -23.09 8.93
C PHE A 193 2.37 -24.44 8.20
N SER A 194 1.45 -25.30 8.62
CA SER A 194 1.12 -26.53 7.88
C SER A 194 0.32 -26.22 6.60
N ILE A 195 -0.32 -25.02 6.53
CA ILE A 195 -1.04 -24.54 5.36
C ILE A 195 -0.05 -23.98 4.34
N CYS A 196 0.44 -24.82 3.45
CA CYS A 196 1.45 -24.47 2.46
C CYS A 196 0.92 -24.29 1.03
N THR A 197 -0.32 -24.75 0.74
CA THR A 197 -0.90 -24.60 -0.60
C THR A 197 -1.53 -23.21 -0.82
N LYS A 198 -1.46 -22.69 -2.05
CA LYS A 198 -2.08 -21.41 -2.41
C LYS A 198 -3.57 -21.36 -2.08
N VAL A 199 -4.32 -22.41 -2.41
CA VAL A 199 -5.76 -22.51 -2.11
C VAL A 199 -6.00 -22.51 -0.61
N GLY A 200 -5.21 -23.27 0.15
CA GLY A 200 -5.29 -23.32 1.60
C GLY A 200 -5.03 -21.94 2.23
N ARG A 201 -3.98 -21.25 1.81
CA ARG A 201 -3.63 -19.89 2.28
C ARG A 201 -4.72 -18.87 1.95
N THR A 202 -5.23 -18.87 0.72
CA THR A 202 -6.36 -18.01 0.35
C THR A 202 -7.55 -18.23 1.27
N LYS A 203 -7.91 -19.48 1.56
CA LYS A 203 -9.03 -19.81 2.46
C LYS A 203 -8.77 -19.38 3.91
N ALA A 204 -7.57 -19.62 4.42
CA ALA A 204 -7.22 -19.35 5.81
C ALA A 204 -6.90 -17.88 6.08
N PHE A 205 -6.13 -17.24 5.20
CA PHE A 205 -5.51 -15.94 5.42
C PHE A 205 -5.97 -14.85 4.46
N GLY A 206 -6.79 -15.19 3.46
CA GLY A 206 -7.37 -14.24 2.51
C GLY A 206 -6.59 -14.05 1.20
N GLN A 207 -5.29 -14.39 1.15
CA GLN A 207 -4.45 -14.36 -0.06
C GLN A 207 -3.56 -15.61 -0.14
N ASP A 208 -3.11 -15.94 -1.36
CA ASP A 208 -2.37 -17.17 -1.66
C ASP A 208 -0.91 -17.16 -1.18
N ASP A 209 -0.39 -16.00 -0.84
CA ASP A 209 0.96 -15.75 -0.36
C ASP A 209 1.02 -15.25 1.10
N HIS A 210 -0.12 -15.03 1.75
CA HIS A 210 -0.16 -14.77 3.19
C HIS A 210 0.17 -16.04 3.98
N VAL A 211 0.87 -15.87 5.11
CA VAL A 211 1.21 -16.95 6.05
C VAL A 211 0.52 -16.79 7.39
N ARG A 212 -0.19 -15.69 7.59
CA ARG A 212 -1.02 -15.38 8.78
C ARG A 212 -2.14 -14.43 8.47
N LYS A 213 -3.09 -14.38 9.41
CA LYS A 213 -4.12 -13.35 9.52
C LYS A 213 -3.93 -12.64 10.86
N TYR A 214 -3.47 -11.39 10.84
CA TYR A 214 -3.27 -10.61 12.04
C TYR A 214 -4.59 -10.32 12.74
N GLY A 215 -4.57 -10.45 14.07
CA GLY A 215 -5.62 -10.04 14.98
C GLY A 215 -5.27 -8.73 15.71
N LYS A 216 -6.11 -8.36 16.68
CA LYS A 216 -5.92 -7.15 17.51
C LYS A 216 -4.62 -7.18 18.33
N ASP A 217 -4.08 -8.38 18.59
CA ASP A 217 -2.79 -8.60 19.24
C ASP A 217 -1.57 -8.18 18.40
N TYR A 218 -1.78 -7.66 17.18
CA TYR A 218 -0.72 -7.11 16.35
C TYR A 218 0.06 -6.00 17.07
N ILE A 219 -0.64 -5.15 17.82
CA ILE A 219 -0.02 -4.09 18.62
C ILE A 219 0.95 -4.68 19.65
N GLU A 220 0.55 -5.75 20.34
CA GLU A 220 1.40 -6.41 21.32
C GLU A 220 2.59 -7.12 20.68
N ARG A 221 2.45 -7.59 19.42
CA ARG A 221 3.55 -8.12 18.64
C ARG A 221 4.61 -7.05 18.37
N LEU A 222 4.20 -5.86 17.95
CA LEU A 222 5.11 -4.73 17.73
C LEU A 222 5.80 -4.29 19.03
N LYS A 223 5.03 -4.14 20.12
CA LYS A 223 5.57 -3.78 21.44
C LYS A 223 6.60 -4.78 21.94
N SER A 224 6.40 -6.08 21.70
CA SER A 224 7.35 -7.12 22.13
C SER A 224 8.70 -7.03 21.42
N SER A 225 8.80 -6.33 20.29
CA SER A 225 10.05 -6.03 19.60
C SER A 225 10.69 -4.70 20.07
N GLY A 226 10.09 -4.03 21.05
CA GLY A 226 10.61 -2.79 21.65
C GLY A 226 9.92 -1.51 21.18
N PHE A 227 9.04 -1.55 20.18
CA PHE A 227 8.35 -0.36 19.69
C PHE A 227 7.37 0.21 20.71
N ILE A 228 7.33 1.54 20.80
CA ILE A 228 6.19 2.27 21.37
C ILE A 228 5.19 2.46 20.23
N VAL A 229 3.96 1.96 20.39
CA VAL A 229 2.96 1.91 19.29
C VAL A 229 1.81 2.85 19.60
N SER A 230 1.51 3.74 18.67
CA SER A 230 0.31 4.56 18.63
C SER A 230 -0.53 4.20 17.41
N VAL A 231 -1.84 4.08 17.59
CA VAL A 231 -2.78 3.81 16.49
C VAL A 231 -3.48 5.11 16.16
N VAL A 232 -3.32 5.57 14.92
CA VAL A 232 -3.98 6.80 14.42
C VAL A 232 -5.11 6.40 13.48
N LYS A 233 -6.32 6.84 13.79
CA LYS A 233 -7.52 6.51 13.03
C LYS A 233 -7.84 7.55 11.96
N SER A 234 -8.59 7.16 10.94
CA SER A 234 -8.96 8.02 9.83
C SER A 234 -9.73 9.30 10.26
N ASN A 235 -10.55 9.20 11.33
CA ASN A 235 -11.30 10.34 11.88
C ASN A 235 -10.43 11.34 12.65
N GLU A 236 -9.19 10.99 12.99
CA GLU A 236 -8.20 11.92 13.54
C GLU A 236 -7.43 12.69 12.45
N LEU A 237 -7.54 12.22 11.22
CA LEU A 237 -6.82 12.75 10.06
C LEU A 237 -7.71 13.56 9.13
N ALA A 238 -9.01 13.28 9.10
CA ALA A 238 -9.93 13.91 8.18
C ALA A 238 -11.36 13.97 8.76
N THR A 239 -12.13 14.95 8.34
CA THR A 239 -13.55 15.04 8.63
C THR A 239 -14.33 13.91 7.93
N ASN A 240 -15.55 13.64 8.37
CA ASN A 240 -16.38 12.62 7.72
C ASN A 240 -16.63 12.90 6.23
N GLU A 241 -16.72 14.18 5.86
CA GLU A 241 -16.91 14.63 4.48
C GLU A 241 -15.65 14.36 3.63
N GLU A 242 -14.47 14.69 4.17
CA GLU A 242 -13.19 14.40 3.56
C GLU A 242 -12.94 12.87 3.43
N ILE A 243 -13.26 12.10 4.48
CA ILE A 243 -13.17 10.62 4.45
C ILE A 243 -14.01 10.07 3.31
N LYS A 244 -15.24 10.56 3.14
CA LYS A 244 -16.14 10.17 2.05
C LYS A 244 -15.58 10.59 0.69
N LYS A 245 -15.13 11.85 0.54
CA LYS A 245 -14.58 12.40 -0.70
C LYS A 245 -13.28 11.67 -1.12
N MET A 246 -12.45 11.30 -0.16
CA MET A 246 -11.19 10.57 -0.42
C MET A 246 -11.35 9.04 -0.44
N CYS A 247 -12.55 8.52 -0.16
CA CYS A 247 -12.84 7.10 -0.08
C CYS A 247 -11.82 6.35 0.82
N LEU A 248 -11.64 6.82 2.06
CA LEU A 248 -10.64 6.27 2.99
C LEU A 248 -11.10 4.99 3.70
N LYS A 249 -12.40 4.72 3.75
CA LYS A 249 -12.94 3.49 4.33
C LYS A 249 -12.83 2.36 3.33
N GLU A 250 -12.23 1.25 3.73
CA GLU A 250 -12.49 -0.03 3.09
C GLU A 250 -13.89 -0.50 3.48
N ASP A 251 -14.54 -1.19 2.55
CA ASP A 251 -15.78 -1.88 2.84
C ASP A 251 -15.43 -3.11 3.70
N SER A 252 -15.45 -2.92 5.03
CA SER A 252 -14.99 -3.91 5.99
C SER A 252 -15.88 -5.17 6.06
N GLU A 253 -17.10 -5.06 5.56
CA GLU A 253 -18.05 -6.17 5.57
C GLU A 253 -17.61 -7.32 4.65
N THR A 254 -16.92 -7.00 3.54
CA THR A 254 -16.51 -8.01 2.54
C THR A 254 -15.25 -8.79 2.96
N TRP A 255 -14.36 -8.21 3.79
CA TRP A 255 -13.03 -8.79 4.05
C TRP A 255 -12.74 -9.05 5.53
N GLY A 256 -13.51 -8.48 6.45
CA GLY A 256 -13.24 -8.58 7.88
C GLY A 256 -11.90 -7.94 8.31
N PHE A 257 -11.35 -7.04 7.50
CA PHE A 257 -10.12 -6.30 7.82
C PHE A 257 -10.43 -4.83 8.13
N VAL A 258 -9.74 -4.28 9.11
CA VAL A 258 -9.80 -2.86 9.44
C VAL A 258 -8.58 -2.17 8.82
N SER A 259 -8.79 -1.38 7.75
CA SER A 259 -7.70 -0.57 7.16
C SER A 259 -7.91 0.94 7.32
N THR A 260 -8.59 1.31 8.41
CA THR A 260 -8.83 2.70 8.80
C THR A 260 -7.83 3.21 9.83
N GLU A 261 -6.76 2.46 10.06
CA GLU A 261 -5.79 2.69 11.12
C GLU A 261 -4.36 2.73 10.58
N VAL A 262 -3.54 3.63 11.15
CA VAL A 262 -2.10 3.71 10.92
C VAL A 262 -1.39 3.30 12.18
N PHE A 263 -0.57 2.24 12.12
CA PHE A 263 0.29 1.82 13.22
C PHE A 263 1.59 2.62 13.17
N TYR A 264 1.66 3.64 14.00
CA TYR A 264 2.80 4.53 14.17
C TYR A 264 3.67 4.03 15.31
N CYS A 265 4.91 3.70 15.00
CA CYS A 265 5.86 3.06 15.89
C CYS A 265 7.04 4.00 16.12
N THR A 266 7.45 4.18 17.39
CA THR A 266 8.67 4.93 17.76
C THR A 266 9.61 4.06 18.58
N LYS A 267 10.90 4.47 18.58
CA LYS A 267 11.94 3.81 19.36
C LYS A 267 12.36 4.69 20.53
#